data_a18068b8cc4b904331a20627c86c88d6
#
_entry.id   a18068b8cc4b904331a20627c86c88d6
#
_cell.length_a   1.000
_cell.length_b   1.000
_cell.length_c   1.000
_cell.angle_alpha   90.00
_cell.angle_beta   90.00
_cell.angle_gamma   90.00
#
_symmetry.space_group_name_H-M   'P 1'
#
loop_
_entity.id
_entity.type
_entity.pdbx_description
1 polymer ?
#
loop_
_entity_poly.entity_id
_entity_poly.type
_entity_poly.pdbx_seq_one_letter_code
_entity_poly.pdbx_strand_id
1 'polypeptide(L)'
;RPDRGAVRRELAGHLDDSAAALQQAEGMDAETAYAQAVENMGDPDEIGRALDRAHSPLLGWTWLVSKVLCILVCVLLGAPMVIGTVVSAGMSVYSMVDYSKDNVEFEAPVDTWVDVGETLELGPKRVTIDWVARLENGDVCVRYHSYSIGRAAWGVSSPEILVNDDMYYNGSGASYGGIITVGWVTRENVGGDACTLTIGWPEWKNVEKSTVQIELPAREEGAA
;
A
#
# COMPACT_ATOMS: atom_id res chain seq x y z
N ARG A 1 -30.83 -14.20 -17.20
CA ARG A 1 -31.44 -12.88 -17.09
C ARG A 1 -32.15 -12.82 -15.73
N PRO A 2 -31.78 -11.94 -14.80
CA PRO A 2 -32.41 -11.86 -13.47
C PRO A 2 -33.89 -11.47 -13.55
N ASP A 3 -34.29 -10.73 -14.58
CA ASP A 3 -35.64 -10.17 -14.71
C ASP A 3 -36.70 -11.13 -15.23
N ARG A 4 -36.33 -12.26 -15.83
CA ARG A 4 -37.33 -13.21 -16.41
C ARG A 4 -38.35 -13.71 -15.39
N GLY A 5 -37.91 -13.93 -14.15
CA GLY A 5 -38.80 -14.38 -13.08
C GLY A 5 -39.76 -13.29 -12.60
N ALA A 6 -39.33 -12.04 -12.63
CA ALA A 6 -40.17 -10.90 -12.29
C ALA A 6 -41.23 -10.64 -13.35
N VAL A 7 -40.81 -10.55 -14.61
CA VAL A 7 -41.72 -10.38 -15.77
C VAL A 7 -42.76 -11.52 -15.87
N ARG A 8 -42.36 -12.78 -15.63
CA ARG A 8 -43.29 -13.90 -15.63
C ARG A 8 -44.33 -13.78 -14.52
N ARG A 9 -43.93 -13.35 -13.33
CA ARG A 9 -44.89 -13.15 -12.22
C ARG A 9 -45.84 -11.99 -12.49
N GLU A 10 -45.37 -10.93 -13.07
CA GLU A 10 -46.17 -9.75 -13.44
C GLU A 10 -47.20 -10.10 -14.50
N LEU A 11 -46.82 -10.82 -15.58
CA LEU A 11 -47.73 -11.29 -16.60
C LEU A 11 -48.78 -12.28 -16.04
N ALA A 12 -48.39 -13.18 -15.16
CA ALA A 12 -49.32 -14.09 -14.48
C ALA A 12 -50.29 -13.31 -13.61
N GLY A 13 -49.86 -12.31 -12.86
CA GLY A 13 -50.73 -11.44 -12.08
C GLY A 13 -51.74 -10.68 -12.94
N HIS A 14 -51.33 -10.15 -14.06
CA HIS A 14 -52.25 -9.49 -15.02
C HIS A 14 -53.29 -10.43 -15.60
N LEU A 15 -52.93 -11.70 -15.88
CA LEU A 15 -53.87 -12.72 -16.32
C LEU A 15 -54.89 -13.08 -15.26
N ASP A 16 -54.43 -13.26 -14.01
CA ASP A 16 -55.30 -13.55 -12.87
C ASP A 16 -56.27 -12.42 -12.60
N ASP A 17 -55.78 -11.17 -12.60
CA ASP A 17 -56.60 -9.98 -12.42
C ASP A 17 -57.66 -9.82 -13.53
N SER A 18 -57.26 -10.03 -14.79
CA SER A 18 -58.16 -9.97 -15.92
C SER A 18 -59.24 -11.06 -15.89
N ALA A 19 -58.86 -12.30 -15.56
CA ALA A 19 -59.81 -13.40 -15.41
C ALA A 19 -60.80 -13.12 -14.26
N ALA A 20 -60.33 -12.62 -13.14
CA ALA A 20 -61.17 -12.24 -12.02
C ALA A 20 -62.18 -11.11 -12.38
N ALA A 21 -61.74 -10.13 -13.15
CA ALA A 21 -62.61 -9.06 -13.66
C ALA A 21 -63.70 -9.59 -14.57
N LEU A 22 -63.37 -10.49 -15.49
CA LEU A 22 -64.36 -11.15 -16.40
C LEU A 22 -65.40 -11.98 -15.61
N GLN A 23 -64.96 -12.74 -14.60
CA GLN A 23 -65.87 -13.48 -13.75
C GLN A 23 -66.86 -12.55 -13.01
N GLN A 24 -66.41 -11.43 -12.52
CA GLN A 24 -67.25 -10.47 -11.77
C GLN A 24 -68.20 -9.70 -12.67
N ALA A 25 -67.72 -9.28 -13.85
CA ALA A 25 -68.49 -8.43 -14.78
C ALA A 25 -69.52 -9.19 -15.62
N GLU A 26 -69.16 -10.38 -16.03
CA GLU A 26 -69.92 -11.14 -17.05
C GLU A 26 -70.48 -12.46 -16.49
N GLY A 27 -70.17 -12.79 -15.24
CA GLY A 27 -70.67 -14.05 -14.58
C GLY A 27 -70.09 -15.32 -15.19
N MET A 28 -68.96 -15.24 -15.90
CA MET A 28 -68.30 -16.36 -16.54
C MET A 28 -67.77 -17.36 -15.51
N ASP A 29 -67.75 -18.63 -15.85
CA ASP A 29 -67.01 -19.62 -15.12
C ASP A 29 -65.49 -19.39 -15.16
N ALA A 30 -64.77 -19.92 -14.20
CA ALA A 30 -63.33 -19.62 -14.04
C ALA A 30 -62.48 -20.06 -15.26
N GLU A 31 -62.85 -21.17 -15.89
CA GLU A 31 -62.11 -21.71 -17.01
C GLU A 31 -62.30 -20.85 -18.30
N THR A 32 -63.55 -20.46 -18.56
CA THR A 32 -63.92 -19.61 -19.70
C THR A 32 -63.33 -18.18 -19.52
N ALA A 33 -63.40 -17.62 -18.29
CA ALA A 33 -62.83 -16.32 -18.01
C ALA A 33 -61.32 -16.30 -18.18
N TYR A 34 -60.63 -17.34 -17.77
CA TYR A 34 -59.16 -17.45 -17.97
C TYR A 34 -58.80 -17.60 -19.44
N ALA A 35 -59.50 -18.41 -20.21
CA ALA A 35 -59.30 -18.55 -21.64
C ALA A 35 -59.51 -17.21 -22.38
N GLN A 36 -60.57 -16.47 -22.01
CA GLN A 36 -60.84 -15.16 -22.58
C GLN A 36 -59.78 -14.13 -22.18
N ALA A 37 -59.27 -14.17 -20.93
CA ALA A 37 -58.19 -13.30 -20.48
C ALA A 37 -56.89 -13.53 -21.27
N VAL A 38 -56.58 -14.79 -21.58
CA VAL A 38 -55.44 -15.17 -22.45
C VAL A 38 -55.62 -14.65 -23.87
N GLU A 39 -56.81 -14.81 -24.46
CA GLU A 39 -57.13 -14.27 -25.79
C GLU A 39 -57.07 -12.74 -25.84
N ASN A 40 -57.57 -12.06 -24.82
CA ASN A 40 -57.53 -10.61 -24.71
C ASN A 40 -56.10 -10.04 -24.53
N MET A 41 -55.14 -10.86 -24.03
CA MET A 41 -53.76 -10.46 -23.89
C MET A 41 -53.05 -10.26 -25.23
N GLY A 42 -53.53 -10.88 -26.30
CA GLY A 42 -53.07 -10.72 -27.67
C GLY A 42 -51.95 -11.67 -28.06
N ASP A 43 -51.24 -11.37 -29.15
CA ASP A 43 -50.22 -12.23 -29.72
C ASP A 43 -48.96 -12.31 -28.80
N PRO A 44 -48.60 -13.54 -28.36
CA PRO A 44 -47.40 -13.75 -27.55
C PRO A 44 -46.11 -13.20 -28.18
N ASP A 45 -46.01 -13.23 -29.50
CA ASP A 45 -44.81 -12.73 -30.21
C ASP A 45 -44.76 -11.20 -30.24
N GLU A 46 -45.90 -10.53 -30.23
CA GLU A 46 -45.94 -9.04 -30.08
C GLU A 46 -45.55 -8.60 -28.67
N ILE A 47 -46.11 -9.29 -27.67
CA ILE A 47 -45.75 -9.05 -26.26
C ILE A 47 -44.25 -9.29 -26.05
N GLY A 48 -43.71 -10.39 -26.56
CA GLY A 48 -42.30 -10.72 -26.49
C GLY A 48 -41.41 -9.63 -27.14
N ARG A 49 -41.81 -9.13 -28.31
CA ARG A 49 -41.08 -8.04 -29.00
C ARG A 49 -41.19 -6.71 -28.27
N ALA A 50 -42.31 -6.42 -27.64
CA ALA A 50 -42.48 -5.22 -26.83
C ALA A 50 -41.61 -5.26 -25.54
N LEU A 51 -41.56 -6.42 -24.88
CA LEU A 51 -40.71 -6.67 -23.71
C LEU A 51 -39.22 -6.62 -24.06
N ASP A 52 -38.78 -7.14 -25.20
CA ASP A 52 -37.40 -7.06 -25.67
C ASP A 52 -36.98 -5.62 -26.04
N ARG A 53 -37.92 -4.78 -26.48
CA ARG A 53 -37.66 -3.35 -26.67
C ARG A 53 -37.55 -2.61 -25.36
N ALA A 54 -38.42 -2.88 -24.40
CA ALA A 54 -38.38 -2.25 -23.07
C ALA A 54 -37.17 -2.69 -22.23
N HIS A 55 -36.81 -3.96 -22.34
CA HIS A 55 -35.67 -4.57 -21.62
C HIS A 55 -34.59 -5.01 -22.62
N SER A 56 -33.97 -4.05 -23.29
CA SER A 56 -32.94 -4.32 -24.29
C SER A 56 -31.86 -5.29 -23.77
N PRO A 57 -31.67 -6.46 -24.41
CA PRO A 57 -30.63 -7.42 -24.00
C PRO A 57 -29.24 -6.84 -24.13
N LEU A 58 -29.02 -5.86 -24.99
CA LEU A 58 -27.74 -5.16 -25.16
C LEU A 58 -27.36 -4.37 -23.92
N LEU A 59 -28.31 -3.66 -23.27
CA LEU A 59 -28.05 -2.93 -22.03
C LEU A 59 -27.68 -3.87 -20.87
N GLY A 60 -28.32 -5.04 -20.77
CA GLY A 60 -27.94 -6.04 -19.78
C GLY A 60 -26.53 -6.61 -19.99
N TRP A 61 -26.15 -6.83 -21.25
CA TRP A 61 -24.79 -7.29 -21.59
C TRP A 61 -23.74 -6.22 -21.36
N THR A 62 -23.98 -4.98 -21.76
CA THR A 62 -23.04 -3.87 -21.52
C THR A 62 -22.82 -3.64 -20.04
N TRP A 63 -23.87 -3.72 -19.22
CA TRP A 63 -23.75 -3.62 -17.78
C TRP A 63 -22.90 -4.76 -17.17
N LEU A 64 -23.16 -6.01 -17.60
CA LEU A 64 -22.39 -7.17 -17.13
C LEU A 64 -20.91 -7.07 -17.51
N VAL A 65 -20.64 -6.75 -18.79
CA VAL A 65 -19.26 -6.61 -19.31
C VAL A 65 -18.54 -5.46 -18.57
N SER A 66 -19.20 -4.32 -18.39
CA SER A 66 -18.63 -3.20 -17.65
C SER A 66 -18.30 -3.57 -16.20
N LYS A 67 -19.19 -4.29 -15.52
CA LYS A 67 -18.98 -4.76 -14.15
C LYS A 67 -17.79 -5.72 -14.04
N VAL A 68 -17.71 -6.71 -14.95
CA VAL A 68 -16.60 -7.67 -15.00
C VAL A 68 -15.29 -6.96 -15.31
N LEU A 69 -15.29 -6.03 -16.26
CA LEU A 69 -14.12 -5.24 -16.61
C LEU A 69 -13.65 -4.38 -15.43
N CYS A 70 -14.57 -3.73 -14.73
CA CYS A 70 -14.26 -2.93 -13.56
C CYS A 70 -13.62 -3.78 -12.44
N ILE A 71 -14.19 -4.95 -12.14
CA ILE A 71 -13.62 -5.88 -11.16
C ILE A 71 -12.22 -6.32 -11.59
N LEU A 72 -12.04 -6.67 -12.87
CA LEU A 72 -10.75 -7.10 -13.41
C LEU A 72 -9.69 -6.01 -13.28
N VAL A 73 -10.03 -4.76 -13.62
CA VAL A 73 -9.13 -3.60 -13.46
C VAL A 73 -8.80 -3.37 -11.98
N CYS A 74 -9.78 -3.43 -11.09
CA CYS A 74 -9.55 -3.29 -9.65
C CYS A 74 -8.62 -4.38 -9.10
N VAL A 75 -8.76 -5.62 -9.56
CA VAL A 75 -7.89 -6.73 -9.14
C VAL A 75 -6.49 -6.58 -9.72
N LEU A 76 -6.38 -6.27 -11.02
CA LEU A 76 -5.07 -6.14 -11.68
C LEU A 76 -4.23 -4.97 -11.13
N LEU A 77 -4.87 -3.87 -10.78
CA LEU A 77 -4.16 -2.69 -10.25
C LEU A 77 -4.07 -2.71 -8.72
N GLY A 78 -5.12 -3.15 -8.04
CA GLY A 78 -5.19 -3.14 -6.58
C GLY A 78 -4.40 -4.26 -5.91
N ALA A 79 -4.46 -5.48 -6.43
CA ALA A 79 -3.76 -6.61 -5.81
C ALA A 79 -2.23 -6.43 -5.76
N PRO A 80 -1.54 -6.01 -6.84
CA PRO A 80 -0.09 -5.76 -6.78
C PRO A 80 0.27 -4.66 -5.78
N MET A 81 -0.57 -3.65 -5.65
CA MET A 81 -0.35 -2.55 -4.72
C MET A 81 -0.44 -3.00 -3.25
N VAL A 82 -1.45 -3.81 -2.94
CA VAL A 82 -1.61 -4.40 -1.60
C VAL A 82 -0.48 -5.38 -1.29
N ILE A 83 -0.17 -6.28 -2.23
CA ILE A 83 0.92 -7.26 -2.06
C ILE A 83 2.25 -6.53 -1.88
N GLY A 84 2.55 -5.52 -2.70
CA GLY A 84 3.76 -4.72 -2.60
C GLY A 84 3.90 -4.03 -1.24
N THR A 85 2.80 -3.48 -0.70
CA THR A 85 2.79 -2.85 0.62
C THR A 85 3.06 -3.86 1.73
N VAL A 86 2.42 -5.04 1.68
CA VAL A 86 2.62 -6.10 2.67
C VAL A 86 4.05 -6.64 2.63
N VAL A 87 4.58 -6.90 1.43
CA VAL A 87 5.96 -7.36 1.26
C VAL A 87 6.96 -6.31 1.75
N SER A 88 6.76 -5.04 1.38
CA SER A 88 7.63 -3.94 1.84
C SER A 88 7.60 -3.79 3.36
N ALA A 89 6.43 -3.87 4.00
CA ALA A 89 6.33 -3.85 5.46
C ALA A 89 7.04 -5.05 6.10
N GLY A 90 6.85 -6.25 5.54
CA GLY A 90 7.53 -7.46 6.01
C GLY A 90 9.06 -7.36 5.88
N MET A 91 9.56 -6.88 4.75
CA MET A 91 11.00 -6.64 4.54
C MET A 91 11.55 -5.59 5.49
N SER A 92 10.78 -4.55 5.81
CA SER A 92 11.20 -3.52 6.78
C SER A 92 11.34 -4.10 8.19
N VAL A 93 10.39 -4.94 8.62
CA VAL A 93 10.48 -5.63 9.92
C VAL A 93 11.65 -6.61 9.93
N TYR A 94 11.83 -7.39 8.86
CA TYR A 94 12.95 -8.31 8.72
C TYR A 94 14.29 -7.57 8.84
N SER A 95 14.47 -6.47 8.11
CA SER A 95 15.70 -5.68 8.15
C SER A 95 15.96 -5.04 9.51
N MET A 96 14.94 -4.70 10.29
CA MET A 96 15.13 -4.22 11.68
C MET A 96 15.71 -5.31 12.59
N VAL A 97 15.32 -6.56 12.38
CA VAL A 97 15.83 -7.70 13.16
C VAL A 97 17.22 -8.12 12.65
N ASP A 98 17.38 -8.20 11.33
CA ASP A 98 18.61 -8.67 10.70
C ASP A 98 19.80 -7.71 10.92
N TYR A 99 19.52 -6.42 10.98
CA TYR A 99 20.54 -5.37 11.27
C TYR A 99 20.62 -4.98 12.76
N SER A 100 20.17 -5.83 13.67
CA SER A 100 20.49 -5.64 15.09
C SER A 100 22.01 -5.76 15.32
N LYS A 101 22.52 -5.20 16.42
CA LYS A 101 23.96 -5.26 16.74
C LYS A 101 24.54 -6.68 16.63
N ASP A 102 23.74 -7.67 16.98
CA ASP A 102 24.16 -9.07 17.04
C ASP A 102 24.27 -9.75 15.66
N ASN A 103 23.67 -9.16 14.62
CA ASN A 103 23.57 -9.76 13.30
C ASN A 103 24.31 -8.96 12.19
N VAL A 104 24.98 -7.87 12.54
CA VAL A 104 25.73 -7.06 11.54
C VAL A 104 27.11 -7.67 11.36
N GLU A 105 27.37 -8.20 10.15
CA GLU A 105 28.73 -8.57 9.73
C GLU A 105 29.47 -7.33 9.20
N PHE A 106 30.51 -6.95 9.89
CA PHE A 106 31.41 -5.87 9.45
C PHE A 106 32.64 -6.46 8.74
N GLU A 107 33.22 -5.70 7.82
CA GLU A 107 34.44 -6.08 7.10
C GLU A 107 35.67 -6.12 8.01
N ALA A 108 35.61 -5.43 9.14
CA ALA A 108 36.65 -5.42 10.16
C ALA A 108 36.04 -5.46 11.57
N PRO A 109 36.79 -5.87 12.60
CA PRO A 109 36.31 -5.81 13.98
C PRO A 109 35.90 -4.39 14.38
N VAL A 110 34.96 -4.30 15.31
CA VAL A 110 34.49 -3.00 15.85
C VAL A 110 35.44 -2.55 16.95
N ASP A 111 36.01 -1.38 16.78
CA ASP A 111 36.87 -0.70 17.77
C ASP A 111 36.01 0.06 18.80
N THR A 112 35.09 0.87 18.34
CA THR A 112 34.27 1.71 19.19
C THR A 112 32.81 1.60 18.80
N TRP A 113 31.93 1.55 19.80
CA TRP A 113 30.49 1.46 19.62
C TRP A 113 29.78 2.54 20.45
N VAL A 114 28.96 3.36 19.77
CA VAL A 114 28.19 4.43 20.40
C VAL A 114 26.70 4.23 20.10
N ASP A 115 25.92 3.99 21.14
CA ASP A 115 24.46 4.01 21.03
C ASP A 115 23.99 5.46 21.05
N VAL A 116 23.23 5.85 20.03
CA VAL A 116 22.77 7.23 19.84
C VAL A 116 21.32 7.38 20.26
N GLY A 117 20.40 6.69 19.63
CA GLY A 117 18.97 6.71 19.94
C GLY A 117 18.28 8.07 19.69
N GLU A 118 18.96 9.03 19.04
CA GLU A 118 18.38 10.34 18.77
C GLU A 118 17.42 10.31 17.57
N THR A 119 16.25 10.94 17.76
CA THR A 119 15.22 11.04 16.72
C THR A 119 15.10 12.46 16.20
N LEU A 120 15.19 12.61 14.89
CA LEU A 120 15.00 13.83 14.14
C LEU A 120 13.60 13.87 13.52
N GLU A 121 12.93 15.01 13.59
CA GLU A 121 11.63 15.22 12.94
C GLU A 121 11.84 15.99 11.63
N LEU A 122 11.78 15.26 10.51
CA LEU A 122 11.96 15.79 9.16
C LEU A 122 10.60 15.94 8.48
N GLY A 123 9.85 16.97 8.87
CA GLY A 123 8.48 17.18 8.39
C GLY A 123 7.55 16.03 8.79
N PRO A 124 6.96 15.28 7.82
CA PRO A 124 6.09 14.15 8.12
C PRO A 124 6.86 12.87 8.48
N LYS A 125 8.17 12.89 8.46
CA LYS A 125 9.05 11.75 8.69
C LYS A 125 9.77 11.89 10.03
N ARG A 126 9.94 10.76 10.71
CA ARG A 126 10.79 10.65 11.88
C ARG A 126 11.94 9.72 11.57
N VAL A 127 13.15 10.18 11.82
CA VAL A 127 14.37 9.41 11.57
C VAL A 127 15.12 9.29 12.88
N THR A 128 15.41 8.08 13.27
CA THR A 128 16.19 7.77 14.47
C THR A 128 17.55 7.25 14.04
N ILE A 129 18.61 7.83 14.56
CA ILE A 129 19.96 7.29 14.45
C ILE A 129 20.11 6.29 15.60
N ASP A 130 20.26 5.03 15.25
CA ASP A 130 20.29 3.94 16.23
C ASP A 130 21.64 3.89 16.94
N TRP A 131 22.69 3.75 16.14
CA TRP A 131 24.06 3.62 16.65
C TRP A 131 25.10 4.02 15.59
N VAL A 132 26.30 4.28 16.08
CA VAL A 132 27.52 4.50 15.30
C VAL A 132 28.56 3.51 15.76
N ALA A 133 29.21 2.84 14.80
CA ALA A 133 30.33 1.94 15.05
C ALA A 133 31.56 2.42 14.28
N ARG A 134 32.71 2.50 14.94
CA ARG A 134 34.01 2.65 14.29
C ARG A 134 34.69 1.29 14.23
N LEU A 135 35.23 0.97 13.07
CA LEU A 135 35.91 -0.29 12.81
C LEU A 135 37.43 -0.11 12.98
N GLU A 136 38.14 -1.23 13.18
CA GLU A 136 39.61 -1.22 13.31
C GLU A 136 40.35 -0.73 12.05
N ASN A 137 39.74 -0.89 10.88
CA ASN A 137 40.27 -0.35 9.61
C ASN A 137 40.10 1.19 9.48
N GLY A 138 39.47 1.85 10.44
CA GLY A 138 39.19 3.28 10.44
C GLY A 138 37.87 3.67 9.77
N ASP A 139 37.06 2.72 9.35
CA ASP A 139 35.75 3.01 8.77
C ASP A 139 34.73 3.30 9.89
N VAL A 140 33.76 4.16 9.58
CA VAL A 140 32.64 4.47 10.47
C VAL A 140 31.34 4.06 9.82
N CYS A 141 30.59 3.22 10.50
CA CYS A 141 29.27 2.80 10.09
C CYS A 141 28.19 3.46 10.96
N VAL A 142 27.22 4.09 10.33
CA VAL A 142 26.06 4.71 10.97
C VAL A 142 24.82 3.98 10.57
N ARG A 143 24.04 3.52 11.54
CA ARG A 143 22.74 2.94 11.33
C ARG A 143 21.63 3.88 11.72
N TYR A 144 20.60 3.90 10.91
CA TYR A 144 19.39 4.67 11.17
C TYR A 144 18.14 3.90 10.73
N HIS A 145 17.01 4.24 11.33
CA HIS A 145 15.71 3.85 10.82
C HIS A 145 14.78 5.07 10.75
N SER A 146 13.80 4.99 9.87
CA SER A 146 12.79 6.02 9.74
C SER A 146 11.40 5.41 9.60
N TYR A 147 10.39 6.13 10.08
CA TYR A 147 9.02 5.84 9.75
C TYR A 147 8.30 7.10 9.29
N SER A 148 7.32 6.91 8.42
CA SER A 148 6.57 7.98 7.81
C SER A 148 5.08 7.73 8.00
N ILE A 149 4.34 8.77 8.43
CA ILE A 149 2.89 8.71 8.62
C ILE A 149 2.22 9.42 7.45
N GLY A 150 1.33 8.72 6.74
CA GLY A 150 0.51 9.30 5.68
C GLY A 150 1.06 9.16 4.27
N ARG A 151 0.71 10.11 3.38
CA ARG A 151 1.02 10.05 1.93
C ARG A 151 2.51 10.16 1.57
N ALA A 152 3.36 10.55 2.51
CA ALA A 152 4.79 10.68 2.31
C ALA A 152 5.57 9.39 2.63
N ALA A 153 4.95 8.22 2.44
CA ALA A 153 5.47 6.90 2.81
C ALA A 153 6.67 6.41 1.97
N TRP A 154 7.35 7.29 1.26
CA TRP A 154 8.58 6.94 0.56
C TRP A 154 9.76 7.12 1.50
N GLY A 155 10.71 6.18 1.47
CA GLY A 155 11.88 6.16 2.33
C GLY A 155 12.60 7.51 2.45
N VAL A 156 13.50 7.60 3.39
CA VAL A 156 14.42 8.74 3.54
C VAL A 156 15.68 8.41 2.77
N SER A 157 16.28 9.41 2.12
CA SER A 157 17.63 9.28 1.53
C SER A 157 18.64 8.89 2.59
N SER A 158 19.79 8.37 2.18
CA SER A 158 20.91 8.16 3.09
C SER A 158 21.35 9.49 3.71
N PRO A 159 21.71 9.51 5.00
CA PRO A 159 22.22 10.73 5.66
C PRO A 159 23.57 11.13 5.06
N GLU A 160 23.83 12.42 5.10
CA GLU A 160 25.20 12.92 4.96
C GLU A 160 25.93 12.77 6.31
N ILE A 161 27.18 12.36 6.24
CA ILE A 161 28.06 12.26 7.40
C ILE A 161 29.26 13.17 7.15
N LEU A 162 29.42 14.18 8.01
CA LEU A 162 30.60 15.03 8.04
C LEU A 162 31.46 14.61 9.21
N VAL A 163 32.75 14.59 9.01
CA VAL A 163 33.75 14.30 10.03
C VAL A 163 34.50 15.59 10.31
N ASN A 164 34.42 16.13 11.54
CA ASN A 164 34.99 17.44 11.93
C ASN A 164 34.57 18.55 10.95
N ASP A 165 33.31 18.55 10.51
CA ASP A 165 32.71 19.47 9.53
C ASP A 165 33.24 19.32 8.09
N ASP A 166 34.14 18.37 7.81
CA ASP A 166 34.59 18.06 6.48
C ASP A 166 33.74 16.93 5.86
N MET A 167 33.36 17.09 4.59
CA MET A 167 32.55 16.08 3.88
C MET A 167 33.43 14.99 3.29
N TYR A 168 33.24 13.76 3.75
CA TYR A 168 33.85 12.57 3.18
C TYR A 168 32.92 11.92 2.14
N TYR A 169 33.42 11.76 0.91
CA TYR A 169 32.65 11.22 -0.21
C TYR A 169 32.77 9.70 -0.39
N ASN A 170 33.81 9.09 0.17
CA ASN A 170 34.02 7.66 0.04
C ASN A 170 33.16 6.91 1.06
N GLY A 171 32.40 5.94 0.56
CA GLY A 171 31.61 5.07 1.41
C GLY A 171 30.46 4.45 0.66
N SER A 172 29.88 3.45 1.29
CA SER A 172 28.72 2.71 0.81
C SER A 172 27.54 2.93 1.75
N GLY A 173 26.36 2.64 1.26
CA GLY A 173 25.17 2.65 2.10
C GLY A 173 23.99 2.06 1.35
N ALA A 174 23.07 1.48 2.09
CA ALA A 174 21.83 1.02 1.56
C ALA A 174 20.69 1.32 2.52
N SER A 175 19.48 1.42 1.97
CA SER A 175 18.28 1.54 2.77
C SER A 175 17.21 0.64 2.19
N TYR A 176 16.46 -0.03 3.06
CA TYR A 176 15.37 -0.91 2.69
C TYR A 176 14.11 -0.49 3.44
N GLY A 177 13.00 -0.46 2.74
CA GLY A 177 11.73 -0.24 3.40
C GLY A 177 10.69 0.50 2.57
N GLY A 178 9.57 0.77 3.21
CA GLY A 178 8.44 1.51 2.69
C GLY A 178 7.89 2.43 3.77
N ILE A 179 6.95 1.94 4.59
CA ILE A 179 6.42 2.68 5.76
C ILE A 179 7.51 2.84 6.83
N ILE A 180 8.28 1.77 7.05
CA ILE A 180 9.48 1.78 7.88
C ILE A 180 10.66 1.58 6.94
N THR A 181 11.64 2.45 6.99
CA THR A 181 12.90 2.35 6.26
C THR A 181 14.02 2.14 7.26
N VAL A 182 14.84 1.14 7.01
CA VAL A 182 16.07 0.88 7.76
C VAL A 182 17.23 1.04 6.80
N GLY A 183 18.27 1.74 7.24
CA GLY A 183 19.43 1.98 6.42
C GLY A 183 20.70 2.04 7.23
N TRP A 184 21.81 1.90 6.53
CA TRP A 184 23.14 2.16 7.08
C TRP A 184 23.98 2.93 6.05
N VAL A 185 24.95 3.63 6.55
CA VAL A 185 25.96 4.33 5.73
C VAL A 185 27.31 4.08 6.34
N THR A 186 28.25 3.62 5.53
CA THR A 186 29.65 3.46 5.93
C THR A 186 30.46 4.58 5.30
N ARG A 187 31.40 5.16 6.06
CA ARG A 187 32.41 6.09 5.59
C ARG A 187 33.77 5.50 5.83
N GLU A 188 34.55 5.44 4.75
CA GLU A 188 35.86 4.81 4.74
C GLU A 188 36.93 5.80 5.24
N ASN A 189 37.94 5.29 5.95
CA ASN A 189 39.16 6.03 6.38
C ASN A 189 38.86 7.29 7.22
N VAL A 190 37.92 7.23 8.15
CA VAL A 190 37.66 8.34 9.09
C VAL A 190 38.81 8.51 10.09
N GLY A 191 39.69 7.53 10.20
CA GLY A 191 40.87 7.56 11.09
C GLY A 191 40.60 7.06 12.50
N GLY A 192 41.67 6.97 13.28
CA GLY A 192 41.64 6.47 14.68
C GLY A 192 41.56 7.55 15.73
N ASP A 193 41.67 8.83 15.34
CA ASP A 193 41.68 9.97 16.27
C ASP A 193 40.25 10.31 16.75
N ALA A 194 40.19 11.06 17.87
CA ALA A 194 38.92 11.63 18.33
C ALA A 194 38.33 12.55 17.28
N CYS A 195 37.07 12.37 16.95
CA CYS A 195 36.41 13.21 15.96
C CYS A 195 34.94 13.46 16.31
N THR A 196 34.41 14.53 15.74
CA THR A 196 32.98 14.85 15.82
C THR A 196 32.33 14.49 14.52
N LEU A 197 31.35 13.59 14.57
CA LEU A 197 30.51 13.24 13.44
C LEU A 197 29.27 14.11 13.44
N THR A 198 29.02 14.80 12.35
CA THR A 198 27.74 15.49 12.11
C THR A 198 26.94 14.66 11.10
N ILE A 199 25.87 14.06 11.55
CA ILE A 199 25.00 13.19 10.75
C ILE A 199 23.72 13.95 10.48
N GLY A 200 23.30 14.03 9.21
CA GLY A 200 22.11 14.81 8.89
C GLY A 200 21.55 14.61 7.50
N TRP A 201 20.50 15.34 7.23
CA TRP A 201 19.74 15.33 5.97
C TRP A 201 19.66 16.76 5.42
N PRO A 202 20.61 17.19 4.59
CA PRO A 202 20.72 18.58 4.13
C PRO A 202 19.53 19.02 3.26
N GLU A 203 18.82 18.11 2.63
CA GLU A 203 17.59 18.41 1.91
C GLU A 203 16.47 18.99 2.81
N TRP A 204 16.57 18.80 4.12
CA TRP A 204 15.62 19.27 5.13
C TRP A 204 16.10 20.52 5.88
N LYS A 205 16.82 21.40 5.21
CA LYS A 205 17.41 22.63 5.80
C LYS A 205 16.43 23.58 6.50
N ASN A 206 15.15 23.48 6.20
CA ASN A 206 14.10 24.31 6.79
C ASN A 206 13.49 23.71 8.09
N VAL A 207 14.05 22.61 8.59
CA VAL A 207 13.61 21.95 9.80
C VAL A 207 14.51 22.39 10.96
N GLU A 208 13.94 22.58 12.14
CA GLU A 208 14.63 23.13 13.32
C GLU A 208 15.85 22.30 13.73
N LYS A 209 15.79 20.98 13.57
CA LYS A 209 16.91 20.07 13.84
C LYS A 209 16.99 19.00 12.74
N SER A 210 17.87 19.19 11.79
CA SER A 210 18.10 18.22 10.69
C SER A 210 19.42 17.46 10.82
N THR A 211 20.19 17.71 11.88
CA THR A 211 21.50 17.11 12.14
C THR A 211 21.67 16.70 13.59
N VAL A 212 22.48 15.68 13.82
CA VAL A 212 22.94 15.22 15.13
C VAL A 212 24.46 15.23 15.14
N GLN A 213 25.05 15.69 16.24
CA GLN A 213 26.48 15.62 16.45
C GLN A 213 26.82 14.53 17.46
N ILE A 214 27.80 13.71 17.12
CA ILE A 214 28.24 12.56 17.92
C ILE A 214 29.74 12.62 18.04
N GLU A 215 30.22 12.61 19.28
CA GLU A 215 31.66 12.58 19.57
C GLU A 215 32.13 11.12 19.60
N LEU A 216 33.08 10.76 18.73
CA LEU A 216 33.82 9.52 18.79
C LEU A 216 35.14 9.74 19.52
N PRO A 217 35.39 9.00 20.62
CA PRO A 217 36.65 9.08 21.35
C PRO A 217 37.82 8.60 20.46
N ALA A 218 39.03 9.03 20.80
CA ALA A 218 40.23 8.49 20.19
C ALA A 218 40.31 6.98 20.42
N ARG A 219 40.99 6.29 19.53
CA ARG A 219 41.26 4.86 19.68
C ARG A 219 42.14 4.64 20.90
N GLU A 220 41.80 3.68 21.74
CA GLU A 220 42.68 3.25 22.83
C GLU A 220 43.91 2.54 22.25
N GLU A 221 45.07 3.20 22.29
CA GLU A 221 46.32 2.57 21.91
C GLU A 221 46.67 1.50 22.98
N GLY A 222 46.38 0.23 22.68
CA GLY A 222 46.92 -0.83 23.55
C GLY A 222 46.12 -2.09 23.78
N ALA A 223 45.10 -2.38 23.01
CA ALA A 223 44.45 -3.72 23.03
C ALA A 223 44.98 -4.59 21.89
N ALA A 224 46.20 -5.07 21.99
CA ALA A 224 46.79 -6.10 21.13
C ALA A 224 47.01 -7.38 21.88
#